data_74c4f81c015183e575b871b49f142599
#
_entry.id   74c4f81c015183e575b871b49f142599
#
_cell.length_a   1.000
_cell.length_b   1.000
_cell.length_c   1.000
_cell.angle_alpha   90.00
_cell.angle_beta   90.00
_cell.angle_gamma   90.00
#
_symmetry.space_group_name_H-M   'P 1'
#
loop_
_entity.id
_entity.type
_entity.pdbx_description
1 polymer ?
#
loop_
_entity_poly.entity_id
_entity_poly.type
_entity_poly.pdbx_seq_one_letter_code
_entity_poly.pdbx_strand_id
1 'polypeptide(L)'
;MGERPYTILSCGMSLDGYLDAADNERLVLSNEADLQRVDAVRAECDAIMVGAATVRNDNPRLLVRSPALRQRRTARGLAETPMKVTITERPGWHCWGNRRASRCRRSRRSCCTRRGRPAR
;
A
#
# COMPACT_ATOMS: atom_id res chain seq x y z
N MET A 1 14.65 23.98 -4.75
CA MET A 1 13.80 23.39 -3.68
C MET A 1 12.98 22.29 -4.30
N GLY A 2 13.17 21.06 -3.85
CA GLY A 2 12.35 19.94 -4.35
C GLY A 2 10.92 20.08 -3.86
N GLU A 3 9.94 19.88 -4.74
CA GLU A 3 8.53 19.79 -4.36
C GLU A 3 8.35 18.65 -3.35
N ARG A 4 7.66 18.95 -2.25
CA ARG A 4 7.29 17.92 -1.28
C ARG A 4 6.13 17.10 -1.84
N PRO A 5 6.14 15.77 -1.66
CA PRO A 5 5.03 14.94 -2.13
C PRO A 5 3.74 15.31 -1.38
N TYR A 6 2.65 15.39 -2.11
CA TYR A 6 1.31 15.48 -1.50
C TYR A 6 0.99 14.15 -0.81
N THR A 7 0.62 14.20 0.46
CA THR A 7 0.41 13.01 1.28
C THR A 7 -1.03 12.93 1.78
N ILE A 8 -1.69 11.81 1.50
CA ILE A 8 -3.02 11.49 2.02
C ILE A 8 -2.85 10.44 3.12
N LEU A 9 -3.40 10.72 4.31
CA LEU A 9 -3.55 9.74 5.36
C LEU A 9 -4.96 9.13 5.27
N SER A 10 -5.04 7.80 5.24
CA SER A 10 -6.30 7.08 5.21
C SER A 10 -6.29 5.98 6.26
N CYS A 11 -7.26 6.01 7.16
CA CYS A 11 -7.47 4.97 8.17
C CYS A 11 -8.97 4.75 8.39
N GLY A 12 -9.34 3.52 8.73
CA GLY A 12 -10.65 3.19 9.28
C GLY A 12 -10.58 3.33 10.81
N MET A 13 -11.55 3.96 11.41
CA MET A 13 -11.59 4.21 12.85
C MET A 13 -13.01 3.96 13.37
N SER A 14 -13.12 3.35 14.55
CA SER A 14 -14.40 3.22 15.26
C SER A 14 -14.87 4.56 15.81
N LEU A 15 -16.13 4.64 16.20
CA LEU A 15 -16.71 5.88 16.75
C LEU A 15 -16.00 6.37 18.03
N ASP A 16 -15.44 5.47 18.80
CA ASP A 16 -14.65 5.73 20.01
C ASP A 16 -13.16 5.97 19.75
N GLY A 17 -12.75 6.02 18.48
CA GLY A 17 -11.41 6.46 18.08
C GLY A 17 -10.36 5.38 17.95
N TYR A 18 -10.72 4.09 17.98
CA TYR A 18 -9.78 2.99 17.83
C TYR A 18 -9.61 2.56 16.37
N LEU A 19 -8.38 2.22 16.01
CA LEU A 19 -8.01 1.71 14.69
C LEU A 19 -8.06 0.18 14.60
N ASP A 20 -7.97 -0.49 15.74
CA ASP A 20 -7.92 -1.94 15.84
C ASP A 20 -8.47 -2.40 17.21
N ALA A 21 -8.85 -3.67 17.31
CA ALA A 21 -9.24 -4.29 18.56
C ALA A 21 -8.02 -4.76 19.36
N ALA A 22 -8.17 -4.91 20.67
CA ALA A 22 -7.11 -5.43 21.55
C ALA A 22 -6.94 -6.95 21.45
N ASP A 23 -7.85 -7.64 20.78
CA ASP A 23 -7.82 -9.08 20.54
C ASP A 23 -7.11 -9.40 19.20
N ASN A 24 -6.90 -10.69 18.95
CA ASN A 24 -6.27 -11.15 17.70
C ASN A 24 -7.25 -11.29 16.55
N GLU A 25 -8.50 -10.86 16.70
CA GLU A 25 -9.48 -10.89 15.62
C GLU A 25 -9.35 -9.65 14.75
N ARG A 26 -9.35 -9.87 13.44
CA ARG A 26 -9.26 -8.77 12.48
C ARG A 26 -10.56 -7.97 12.47
N LEU A 27 -10.51 -6.75 12.97
CA LEU A 27 -11.61 -5.81 12.89
C LEU A 27 -11.76 -5.25 11.47
N VAL A 28 -12.92 -5.49 10.85
CA VAL A 28 -13.27 -4.93 9.54
C VAL A 28 -14.27 -3.80 9.74
N LEU A 29 -13.79 -2.56 9.66
CA LEU A 29 -14.60 -1.35 9.86
C LEU A 29 -15.16 -0.79 8.53
N SER A 30 -14.68 -1.26 7.39
CA SER A 30 -15.05 -0.73 6.08
C SER A 30 -16.19 -1.52 5.46
N ASN A 31 -17.19 -0.80 4.97
CA ASN A 31 -18.24 -1.35 4.12
C ASN A 31 -17.83 -1.29 2.62
N GLU A 32 -18.68 -1.80 1.73
CA GLU A 32 -18.40 -1.83 0.29
C GLU A 32 -18.20 -0.43 -0.31
N ALA A 33 -18.98 0.55 0.12
CA ALA A 33 -18.85 1.94 -0.35
C ALA A 33 -17.49 2.54 0.05
N ASP A 34 -17.02 2.28 1.27
CA ASP A 34 -15.69 2.71 1.71
C ASP A 34 -14.57 1.99 0.94
N LEU A 35 -14.73 0.71 0.66
CA LEU A 35 -13.76 -0.04 -0.14
C LEU A 35 -13.65 0.50 -1.57
N GLN A 36 -14.76 0.92 -2.18
CA GLN A 36 -14.77 1.58 -3.49
C GLN A 36 -14.11 2.96 -3.44
N ARG A 37 -14.38 3.74 -2.40
CA ARG A 37 -13.73 5.03 -2.17
C ARG A 37 -12.21 4.87 -2.03
N VAL A 38 -11.77 3.91 -1.22
CA VAL A 38 -10.34 3.61 -1.03
C VAL A 38 -9.69 3.18 -2.34
N ASP A 39 -10.39 2.39 -3.15
CA ASP A 39 -9.89 1.93 -4.45
C ASP A 39 -9.71 3.11 -5.42
N ALA A 40 -10.66 4.04 -5.44
CA ALA A 40 -10.57 5.27 -6.24
C ALA A 40 -9.38 6.15 -5.79
N VAL A 41 -9.20 6.36 -4.49
CA VAL A 41 -8.05 7.12 -3.95
C VAL A 41 -6.73 6.44 -4.33
N ARG A 42 -6.63 5.12 -4.20
CA ARG A 42 -5.45 4.37 -4.61
C ARG A 42 -5.13 4.53 -6.09
N ALA A 43 -6.16 4.60 -6.93
CA ALA A 43 -5.98 4.76 -8.37
C ALA A 43 -5.36 6.11 -8.75
N GLU A 44 -5.50 7.14 -7.92
CA GLU A 44 -4.89 8.46 -8.16
C GLU A 44 -3.49 8.62 -7.54
N CYS A 45 -3.10 7.73 -6.64
CA CYS A 45 -1.80 7.80 -5.97
C CYS A 45 -0.67 7.18 -6.80
N ASP A 46 0.53 7.73 -6.69
CA ASP A 46 1.75 7.15 -7.27
C ASP A 46 2.32 6.04 -6.39
N ALA A 47 2.17 6.17 -5.07
CA ALA A 47 2.66 5.21 -4.09
C ALA A 47 1.67 5.00 -2.94
N ILE A 48 1.70 3.81 -2.35
CA ILE A 48 1.00 3.48 -1.11
C ILE A 48 2.03 3.05 -0.08
N MET A 49 2.03 3.72 1.07
CA MET A 49 2.91 3.40 2.18
C MET A 49 2.12 2.78 3.32
N VAL A 50 2.63 1.69 3.87
CA VAL A 50 2.11 1.05 5.09
C VAL A 50 3.25 0.71 6.03
N GLY A 51 2.94 0.62 7.31
CA GLY A 51 3.90 0.24 8.33
C GLY A 51 4.39 -1.21 8.18
N ALA A 52 5.62 -1.46 8.61
CA ALA A 52 6.21 -2.80 8.55
C ALA A 52 5.45 -3.83 9.41
N ALA A 53 4.86 -3.42 10.52
CA ALA A 53 4.01 -4.27 11.35
C ALA A 53 2.76 -4.72 10.59
N THR A 54 2.07 -3.80 9.88
CA THR A 54 0.92 -4.10 9.04
C THR A 54 1.28 -5.10 7.95
N VAL A 55 2.46 -4.94 7.33
CA VAL A 55 2.91 -5.91 6.31
C VAL A 55 3.15 -7.29 6.92
N ARG A 56 3.71 -7.37 8.13
CA ARG A 56 3.96 -8.65 8.82
C ARG A 56 2.68 -9.37 9.22
N ASN A 57 1.73 -8.62 9.75
CA ASN A 57 0.52 -9.20 10.33
C ASN A 57 -0.51 -9.52 9.23
N ASP A 58 -0.73 -8.59 8.30
CA ASP A 58 -1.85 -8.67 7.36
C ASP A 58 -1.44 -9.08 5.95
N ASN A 59 -0.14 -8.97 5.61
CA ASN A 59 0.36 -9.16 4.24
C ASN A 59 -0.57 -8.53 3.16
N PRO A 60 -0.93 -7.26 3.30
CA PRO A 60 -1.99 -6.65 2.51
C PRO A 60 -1.58 -6.55 1.03
N ARG A 61 -2.48 -6.89 0.12
CA ARG A 61 -2.18 -6.84 -1.32
C ARG A 61 -2.02 -5.41 -1.86
N LEU A 62 -2.75 -4.44 -1.30
CA LEU A 62 -2.76 -3.02 -1.70
C LEU A 62 -2.91 -2.81 -3.22
N LEU A 63 -3.82 -3.55 -3.81
CA LEU A 63 -4.10 -3.46 -5.25
C LEU A 63 -5.21 -2.45 -5.51
N VAL A 64 -5.23 -1.90 -6.71
CA VAL A 64 -6.44 -1.29 -7.29
C VAL A 64 -7.30 -2.44 -7.78
N ARG A 65 -8.51 -2.61 -7.21
CA ARG A 65 -9.40 -3.75 -7.46
C ARG A 65 -10.20 -3.58 -8.75
N SER A 66 -10.72 -2.37 -8.99
CA SER A 66 -11.54 -2.06 -10.15
C SER A 66 -10.74 -2.16 -11.45
N PRO A 67 -11.17 -3.00 -12.41
CA PRO A 67 -10.54 -3.08 -13.72
C PRO A 67 -10.55 -1.74 -14.47
N ALA A 68 -11.64 -0.99 -14.37
CA ALA A 68 -11.77 0.32 -15.01
C ALA A 68 -10.76 1.32 -14.47
N LEU A 69 -10.53 1.35 -13.15
CA LEU A 69 -9.51 2.20 -12.55
C LEU A 69 -8.08 1.79 -12.95
N ARG A 70 -7.81 0.49 -13.08
CA ARG A 70 -6.53 0.00 -13.60
C ARG A 70 -6.29 0.44 -15.03
N GLN A 71 -7.30 0.32 -15.89
CA GLN A 71 -7.23 0.78 -17.30
C GLN A 71 -6.97 2.29 -17.37
N ARG A 72 -7.64 3.09 -16.54
CA ARG A 72 -7.37 4.54 -16.48
C ARG A 72 -5.92 4.85 -16.10
N ARG A 73 -5.34 4.08 -15.18
CA ARG A 73 -3.92 4.24 -14.82
C ARG A 73 -3.00 3.89 -15.99
N THR A 74 -3.20 2.76 -16.63
CA THR A 74 -2.37 2.33 -17.77
C THR A 74 -2.50 3.26 -18.97
N ALA A 75 -3.68 3.81 -19.22
CA ALA A 75 -3.88 4.83 -20.25
C ALA A 75 -3.09 6.14 -19.98
N ARG A 76 -2.77 6.42 -18.70
CA ARG A 76 -1.92 7.54 -18.28
C ARG A 76 -0.42 7.18 -18.25
N GLY A 77 -0.03 6.01 -18.73
CA GLY A 77 1.35 5.51 -18.68
C GLY A 77 1.81 5.04 -17.29
N LEU A 78 0.90 4.88 -16.33
CA LEU A 78 1.20 4.42 -14.99
C LEU A 78 1.04 2.89 -14.90
N ALA A 79 1.68 2.29 -13.88
CA ALA A 79 1.44 0.89 -13.56
C ALA A 79 -0.02 0.69 -13.09
N GLU A 80 -0.59 -0.51 -13.29
CA GLU A 80 -1.96 -0.86 -12.86
C GLU A 80 -2.24 -0.56 -11.40
N THR A 81 -1.23 -0.64 -10.55
CA THR A 81 -1.34 -0.34 -9.11
C THR A 81 -0.19 0.57 -8.68
N PRO A 82 -0.41 1.42 -7.66
CA PRO A 82 0.63 2.27 -7.10
C PRO A 82 1.83 1.48 -6.61
N MET A 83 2.97 2.16 -6.52
CA MET A 83 4.18 1.61 -5.91
C MET A 83 3.91 1.32 -4.42
N LYS A 84 4.28 0.13 -3.97
CA LYS A 84 4.15 -0.23 -2.55
C LYS A 84 5.41 0.12 -1.80
N VAL A 85 5.25 0.84 -0.71
CA VAL A 85 6.34 1.33 0.12
C VAL A 85 6.13 0.89 1.57
N THR A 86 7.18 0.46 2.22
CA THR A 86 7.21 0.24 3.67
C THR A 86 8.52 0.73 4.25
N ILE A 87 8.49 1.17 5.50
CA ILE A 87 9.65 1.57 6.26
C ILE A 87 9.87 0.55 7.36
N THR A 88 11.10 0.03 7.48
CA THR A 88 11.48 -0.92 8.52
C THR A 88 12.88 -0.62 9.04
N GLU A 89 13.06 -0.79 10.34
CA GLU A 89 14.36 -0.65 11.00
C GLU A 89 15.22 -1.93 10.87
N ARG A 90 14.60 -3.08 10.62
CA ARG A 90 15.28 -4.37 10.56
C ARG A 90 15.63 -4.71 9.11
N PRO A 91 16.92 -4.74 8.72
CA PRO A 91 17.34 -5.23 7.41
C PRO A 91 17.14 -6.76 7.33
N GLY A 92 16.89 -7.28 6.15
CA GLY A 92 16.76 -8.74 5.93
C GLY A 92 15.33 -9.24 5.75
N TRP A 93 14.41 -8.34 5.50
CA TRP A 93 13.02 -8.69 5.22
C TRP A 93 12.85 -9.32 3.85
N HIS A 94 12.18 -10.47 3.83
CA HIS A 94 11.67 -11.03 2.59
C HIS A 94 10.55 -10.12 2.09
N CYS A 95 10.79 -9.48 0.95
CA CYS A 95 9.88 -8.48 0.42
C CYS A 95 8.48 -9.04 0.18
N TRP A 96 7.53 -8.26 0.61
CA TRP A 96 6.10 -8.34 0.44
C TRP A 96 5.63 -9.10 -0.80
N GLY A 97 4.99 -10.22 -0.60
CA GLY A 97 4.12 -10.88 -1.57
C GLY A 97 4.77 -11.65 -2.71
N ASN A 98 6.06 -11.99 -2.70
CA ASN A 98 6.59 -13.10 -3.51
C ASN A 98 8.05 -13.44 -3.20
N ARG A 99 8.40 -14.73 -3.29
CA ARG A 99 9.73 -15.33 -2.97
C ARG A 99 10.86 -14.99 -3.95
N ARG A 100 10.71 -13.99 -4.83
CA ARG A 100 11.80 -13.57 -5.71
C ARG A 100 12.20 -12.15 -5.40
N ALA A 101 13.42 -12.01 -4.91
CA ALA A 101 14.06 -10.81 -4.42
C ALA A 101 13.82 -9.59 -5.31
N SER A 102 13.20 -8.58 -4.75
CA SER A 102 13.30 -7.22 -5.23
C SER A 102 14.47 -6.54 -4.53
N ARG A 103 15.27 -5.79 -5.26
CA ARG A 103 16.46 -5.13 -4.74
C ARG A 103 16.10 -4.17 -3.62
N CYS A 104 16.48 -4.51 -2.41
CA CYS A 104 16.45 -3.61 -1.28
C CYS A 104 17.64 -2.64 -1.41
N ARG A 105 17.40 -1.35 -1.58
CA ARG A 105 18.46 -0.35 -1.45
C ARG A 105 18.72 -0.11 0.03
N ARG A 106 19.91 -0.47 0.49
CA ARG A 106 20.39 -0.12 1.84
C ARG A 106 20.54 1.40 1.94
N SER A 107 19.65 2.02 2.70
CA SER A 107 19.94 3.30 3.35
C SER A 107 19.88 3.07 4.85
N ARG A 108 20.38 3.99 5.66
CA ARG A 108 20.32 3.89 7.13
C ARG A 108 18.88 3.77 7.68
N ARG A 109 17.87 3.92 6.79
CA ARG A 109 16.46 3.57 6.98
C ARG A 109 16.04 2.82 5.73
N SER A 110 15.82 1.52 5.84
CA SER A 110 15.54 0.66 4.67
C SER A 110 14.15 0.95 4.12
N CYS A 111 14.10 1.54 2.93
CA CYS A 111 12.88 1.67 2.14
C CYS A 111 12.83 0.52 1.13
N CYS A 112 11.85 -0.37 1.22
CA CYS A 112 11.64 -1.44 0.26
C CYS A 112 10.55 -1.02 -0.74
N THR A 113 10.95 -0.81 -1.99
CA THR A 113 10.02 -0.47 -3.07
C THR A 113 9.87 -1.63 -4.04
N ARG A 114 8.64 -2.00 -4.39
CA ARG A 114 8.35 -2.94 -5.46
C ARG A 114 7.77 -2.20 -6.66
N ARG A 115 8.48 -2.22 -7.79
CA ARG A 115 7.91 -1.82 -9.07
C ARG A 115 7.01 -2.95 -9.60
N GLY A 116 5.78 -2.64 -9.96
CA GLY A 116 4.91 -3.55 -10.71
C GLY A 116 5.56 -3.91 -12.04
N ARG A 117 5.49 -5.18 -12.47
CA ARG A 117 5.86 -5.55 -13.83
C ARG A 117 4.82 -4.98 -14.79
N PRO A 118 5.24 -4.47 -15.96
CA PRO A 118 4.30 -4.25 -17.05
C PRO A 118 3.72 -5.61 -17.46
N ALA A 119 2.42 -5.66 -17.70
CA ALA A 119 1.77 -6.81 -18.30
C ALA A 119 2.35 -7.01 -19.71
N ARG A 120 2.69 -8.26 -20.02
CA ARG A 120 2.95 -8.67 -21.42
C ARG A 120 1.63 -8.93 -22.10
#